data_15645932ac808f895bd0d87573d35f09
#
_entry.id   15645932ac808f895bd0d87573d35f09
#
_cell.length_a   1.000
_cell.length_b   1.000
_cell.length_c   1.000
_cell.angle_alpha   90.00
_cell.angle_beta   90.00
_cell.angle_gamma   90.00
#
_symmetry.space_group_name_H-M   'P 1'
#
loop_
_entity.id
_entity.type
_entity.pdbx_description
1 polymer ?
#
loop_
_entity_poly.entity_id
_entity_poly.type
_entity_poly.pdbx_seq_one_letter_code
_entity_poly.pdbx_strand_id
1 'polypeptide(L)'
;GPLYFIYKIISVLKLCKTLEKEYPDNNFVPTFWLASEDHGEGEISKINIFGKSFEWEHSEKGASGKRGAVPYSKIDSELRELFKEDDQAQEILNIFTESYSGAKDLTHATRSYLYKLFGEYGLVVIDGDDIKLKGEFASIMKEELLNSSTKQKVSETIARYGQNYKIQANVREINLFYLGNNFRERIVKE
;
A
#
# COMPACT_ATOMS: atom_id res chain seq x y z
N GLY A 1 -2.75 -8.70 5.35
CA GLY A 1 -4.19 -8.86 5.13
C GLY A 1 -4.96 -7.57 5.34
N PRO A 2 -6.18 -7.46 4.85
CA PRO A 2 -6.91 -6.19 4.81
C PRO A 2 -7.16 -5.56 6.19
N LEU A 3 -7.28 -6.34 7.24
CA LEU A 3 -7.48 -5.80 8.59
C LEU A 3 -6.23 -5.11 9.17
N TYR A 4 -5.04 -5.58 8.82
CA TYR A 4 -3.79 -5.01 9.34
C TYR A 4 -3.57 -3.56 8.92
N PHE A 5 -3.92 -3.17 7.70
CA PHE A 5 -3.70 -1.77 7.29
C PHE A 5 -4.61 -0.80 8.05
N ILE A 6 -5.84 -1.19 8.38
CA ILE A 6 -6.74 -0.40 9.24
C ILE A 6 -6.11 -0.19 10.61
N TYR A 7 -5.62 -1.26 11.26
CA TYR A 7 -4.92 -1.14 12.54
C TYR A 7 -3.67 -0.26 12.47
N LYS A 8 -2.90 -0.35 11.39
CA LYS A 8 -1.72 0.50 11.17
C LYS A 8 -2.13 1.98 11.08
N ILE A 9 -3.17 2.30 10.33
CA ILE A 9 -3.68 3.68 10.20
C ILE A 9 -4.13 4.21 11.58
N ILE A 10 -4.98 3.46 12.29
CA ILE A 10 -5.46 3.85 13.61
C ILE A 10 -4.30 4.05 14.60
N SER A 11 -3.29 3.17 14.57
CA SER A 11 -2.11 3.29 15.41
C SER A 11 -1.32 4.56 15.12
N VAL A 12 -1.14 4.92 13.85
CA VAL A 12 -0.45 6.16 13.46
C VAL A 12 -1.26 7.39 13.86
N LEU A 13 -2.58 7.39 13.64
CA LEU A 13 -3.47 8.47 14.07
C LEU A 13 -3.39 8.69 15.60
N LYS A 14 -3.41 7.60 16.37
CA LYS A 14 -3.25 7.65 17.83
C LYS A 14 -1.87 8.15 18.23
N LEU A 15 -0.81 7.72 17.56
CA LEU A 15 0.56 8.15 17.81
C LEU A 15 0.71 9.67 17.55
N CYS A 16 0.20 10.17 16.42
CA CYS A 16 0.22 11.61 16.13
C CYS A 16 -0.42 12.43 17.27
N LYS A 17 -1.62 12.02 17.72
CA LYS A 17 -2.29 12.68 18.86
C LYS A 17 -1.48 12.62 20.16
N THR A 18 -0.72 11.56 20.38
CA THR A 18 0.16 11.46 21.56
C THR A 18 1.35 12.39 21.43
N LEU A 19 1.99 12.41 20.25
CA LEU A 19 3.16 13.25 19.98
C LEU A 19 2.82 14.76 20.01
N GLU A 20 1.65 15.15 19.53
CA GLU A 20 1.17 16.54 19.63
C GLU A 20 1.05 17.03 21.09
N LYS A 21 0.70 16.14 22.01
CA LYS A 21 0.67 16.47 23.45
C LYS A 21 2.06 16.57 24.07
N GLU A 22 2.97 15.69 23.64
CA GLU A 22 4.36 15.66 24.15
C GLU A 22 5.21 16.77 23.55
N TYR A 23 4.92 17.17 22.30
CA TYR A 23 5.66 18.17 21.54
C TYR A 23 4.73 19.22 20.94
N PRO A 24 4.17 20.12 21.76
CA PRO A 24 3.11 21.05 21.35
C PRO A 24 3.53 22.07 20.29
N ASP A 25 4.82 22.28 20.11
CA ASP A 25 5.37 23.17 19.07
C ASP A 25 5.56 22.49 17.71
N ASN A 26 5.21 21.20 17.60
CA ASN A 26 5.36 20.43 16.38
C ASN A 26 4.00 19.96 15.84
N ASN A 27 3.88 19.91 14.52
CA ASN A 27 2.75 19.31 13.85
C ASN A 27 3.10 17.89 13.36
N PHE A 28 2.23 16.93 13.64
CA PHE A 28 2.40 15.52 13.21
C PHE A 28 1.31 15.14 12.23
N VAL A 29 1.70 14.81 10.99
CA VAL A 29 0.77 14.45 9.91
C VAL A 29 0.76 12.93 9.73
N PRO A 30 -0.38 12.26 10.02
CA PRO A 30 -0.50 10.84 9.78
C PRO A 30 -0.46 10.55 8.28
N THR A 31 0.46 9.69 7.86
CA THR A 31 0.67 9.39 6.45
C THR A 31 0.55 7.90 6.18
N PHE A 32 -0.25 7.55 5.18
CA PHE A 32 -0.38 6.19 4.65
C PHE A 32 0.37 6.08 3.33
N TRP A 33 1.34 5.15 3.27
CA TRP A 33 2.03 4.80 2.04
C TRP A 33 1.22 3.77 1.26
N LEU A 34 0.69 4.16 0.12
CA LEU A 34 -0.01 3.28 -0.80
C LEU A 34 1.00 2.68 -1.79
N ALA A 35 1.34 1.41 -1.60
CA ALA A 35 2.29 0.67 -2.44
C ALA A 35 1.64 0.22 -3.75
N SER A 36 1.20 1.17 -4.56
CA SER A 36 0.52 0.94 -5.84
C SER A 36 1.43 0.35 -6.90
N GLU A 37 2.74 0.52 -6.74
CA GLU A 37 3.80 -0.02 -7.59
C GLU A 37 4.06 -1.52 -7.39
N ASP A 38 3.51 -2.13 -6.35
CA ASP A 38 3.76 -3.54 -6.05
C ASP A 38 3.05 -4.48 -7.03
N HIS A 39 3.65 -5.63 -7.29
CA HIS A 39 3.20 -6.63 -8.26
C HIS A 39 2.65 -7.91 -7.59
N GLY A 40 2.14 -7.80 -6.36
CA GLY A 40 1.54 -8.93 -5.63
C GLY A 40 0.31 -9.49 -6.34
N GLU A 41 0.46 -10.60 -7.07
CA GLU A 41 -0.62 -11.15 -7.90
C GLU A 41 -1.69 -11.92 -7.10
N GLY A 42 -1.31 -12.60 -6.02
CA GLY A 42 -2.21 -13.53 -5.32
C GLY A 42 -3.01 -12.94 -4.16
N GLU A 43 -2.59 -11.78 -3.65
CA GLU A 43 -3.15 -11.26 -2.39
C GLU A 43 -4.41 -10.43 -2.56
N ILE A 44 -4.68 -9.95 -3.77
CA ILE A 44 -5.77 -9.01 -4.06
C ILE A 44 -6.94 -9.63 -4.81
N SER A 45 -6.89 -10.92 -5.13
CA SER A 45 -7.92 -11.63 -5.92
C SER A 45 -8.93 -12.39 -5.08
N LYS A 46 -8.76 -12.42 -3.76
CA LYS A 46 -9.58 -13.25 -2.87
C LYS A 46 -9.75 -12.62 -1.50
N ILE A 47 -10.97 -12.67 -0.98
CA ILE A 47 -11.28 -12.38 0.42
C ILE A 47 -12.09 -13.52 1.04
N ASN A 48 -11.90 -13.75 2.34
CA ASN A 48 -12.70 -14.71 3.11
C ASN A 48 -13.44 -13.96 4.22
N ILE A 49 -14.75 -14.08 4.25
CA ILE A 49 -15.61 -13.46 5.25
C ILE A 49 -16.53 -14.54 5.81
N PHE A 50 -16.46 -14.81 7.13
CA PHE A 50 -17.25 -15.82 7.82
C PHE A 50 -17.25 -17.20 7.14
N GLY A 51 -16.07 -17.63 6.65
CA GLY A 51 -15.93 -18.92 5.96
C GLY A 51 -16.41 -18.94 4.50
N LYS A 52 -17.02 -17.88 4.00
CA LYS A 52 -17.35 -17.73 2.58
C LYS A 52 -16.18 -17.08 1.84
N SER A 53 -15.77 -17.69 0.73
CA SER A 53 -14.70 -17.17 -0.13
C SER A 53 -15.31 -16.38 -1.28
N PHE A 54 -14.82 -15.16 -1.48
CA PHE A 54 -15.12 -14.32 -2.63
C PHE A 54 -13.86 -14.20 -3.46
N GLU A 55 -13.95 -14.61 -4.71
CA GLU A 55 -12.83 -14.59 -5.65
C GLU A 55 -13.22 -13.80 -6.90
N TRP A 56 -12.25 -13.07 -7.45
CA TRP A 56 -12.42 -12.38 -8.73
C TRP A 56 -11.19 -12.56 -9.60
N GLU A 57 -11.41 -12.70 -10.89
CA GLU A 57 -10.33 -12.82 -11.85
C GLU A 57 -9.76 -11.44 -12.17
N HIS A 58 -8.46 -11.32 -12.06
CA HIS A 58 -7.69 -10.22 -12.62
C HIS A 58 -7.04 -10.71 -13.91
N SER A 59 -7.49 -10.17 -15.02
CA SER A 59 -6.88 -10.44 -16.34
C SER A 59 -5.64 -9.58 -16.60
N GLU A 60 -5.44 -8.52 -15.82
CA GLU A 60 -4.41 -7.53 -16.04
C GLU A 60 -3.14 -7.86 -15.26
N LYS A 61 -2.00 -7.87 -15.97
CA LYS A 61 -0.66 -7.96 -15.40
C LYS A 61 -0.13 -6.57 -15.06
N GLY A 62 0.88 -6.48 -14.20
CA GLY A 62 1.54 -5.23 -13.89
C GLY A 62 1.34 -4.75 -12.46
N ALA A 63 1.65 -3.48 -12.21
CA ALA A 63 1.51 -2.86 -10.89
C ALA A 63 0.07 -2.95 -10.39
N SER A 64 -0.12 -3.42 -9.16
CA SER A 64 -1.44 -3.67 -8.57
C SER A 64 -2.34 -2.45 -8.59
N GLY A 65 -1.77 -1.28 -8.34
CA GLY A 65 -2.52 -0.01 -8.32
C GLY A 65 -3.06 0.42 -9.68
N LYS A 66 -2.45 -0.01 -10.78
CA LYS A 66 -2.86 0.33 -12.16
C LYS A 66 -3.90 -0.62 -12.74
N ARG A 67 -4.19 -1.72 -12.06
CA ARG A 67 -5.23 -2.65 -12.49
C ARG A 67 -6.58 -1.97 -12.43
N GLY A 68 -7.44 -2.30 -13.39
CA GLY A 68 -8.82 -1.83 -13.42
C GLY A 68 -9.54 -2.11 -12.11
N ALA A 69 -10.46 -1.25 -11.73
CA ALA A 69 -11.25 -1.47 -10.55
C ALA A 69 -11.98 -2.82 -10.68
N VAL A 70 -11.85 -3.63 -9.64
CA VAL A 70 -12.51 -4.94 -9.54
C VAL A 70 -13.99 -4.77 -9.89
N PRO A 71 -14.63 -5.75 -10.55
CA PRO A 71 -16.09 -5.77 -10.71
C PRO A 71 -16.74 -5.97 -9.34
N TYR A 72 -16.64 -4.94 -8.51
CA TYR A 72 -17.12 -4.92 -7.12
C TYR A 72 -18.62 -5.17 -7.04
N SER A 73 -19.37 -4.76 -8.07
CA SER A 73 -20.81 -4.98 -8.17
C SER A 73 -21.24 -6.44 -8.02
N LYS A 74 -20.40 -7.38 -8.48
CA LYS A 74 -20.69 -8.81 -8.35
C LYS A 74 -20.58 -9.28 -6.89
N ILE A 75 -19.67 -8.69 -6.12
CA ILE A 75 -19.43 -9.05 -4.72
C ILE A 75 -20.36 -8.24 -3.80
N ASP A 76 -20.67 -7.01 -4.17
CA ASP A 76 -21.50 -6.08 -3.39
C ASP A 76 -22.86 -6.67 -3.01
N SER A 77 -23.56 -7.25 -3.97
CA SER A 77 -24.88 -7.85 -3.71
C SER A 77 -24.82 -9.01 -2.71
N GLU A 78 -23.77 -9.83 -2.81
CA GLU A 78 -23.58 -10.96 -1.90
C GLU A 78 -23.17 -10.50 -0.50
N LEU A 79 -22.36 -9.44 -0.39
CA LEU A 79 -21.97 -8.85 0.89
C LEU A 79 -23.18 -8.17 1.55
N ARG A 80 -24.01 -7.46 0.78
CA ARG A 80 -25.22 -6.83 1.30
C ARG A 80 -26.22 -7.83 1.85
N GLU A 81 -26.40 -8.97 1.18
CA GLU A 81 -27.23 -10.05 1.70
C GLU A 81 -26.64 -10.68 2.97
N LEU A 82 -25.30 -10.84 3.03
CA LEU A 82 -24.62 -11.40 4.19
C LEU A 82 -24.77 -10.51 5.44
N PHE A 83 -24.80 -9.18 5.25
CA PHE A 83 -24.87 -8.18 6.32
C PHE A 83 -26.21 -7.43 6.36
N LYS A 84 -27.28 -8.02 5.84
CA LYS A 84 -28.58 -7.32 5.67
C LYS A 84 -29.19 -6.77 6.96
N GLU A 85 -28.89 -7.41 8.11
CA GLU A 85 -29.38 -7.01 9.43
C GLU A 85 -28.43 -6.05 10.18
N ASP A 86 -27.33 -5.62 9.55
CA ASP A 86 -26.29 -4.78 10.16
C ASP A 86 -26.18 -3.45 9.42
N ASP A 87 -26.84 -2.41 9.95
CA ASP A 87 -26.88 -1.07 9.38
C ASP A 87 -25.46 -0.45 9.26
N GLN A 88 -24.56 -0.70 10.22
CA GLN A 88 -23.20 -0.19 10.19
C GLN A 88 -22.39 -0.86 9.07
N ALA A 89 -22.57 -2.16 8.89
CA ALA A 89 -21.93 -2.85 7.76
C ALA A 89 -22.49 -2.36 6.42
N GLN A 90 -23.78 -2.06 6.32
CA GLN A 90 -24.36 -1.48 5.11
C GLN A 90 -23.78 -0.09 4.79
N GLU A 91 -23.55 0.74 5.80
CA GLU A 91 -22.90 2.04 5.63
C GLU A 91 -21.48 1.90 5.09
N ILE A 92 -20.68 0.98 5.68
CA ILE A 92 -19.34 0.67 5.20
C ILE A 92 -19.36 0.15 3.76
N LEU A 93 -20.30 -0.75 3.43
CA LEU A 93 -20.45 -1.25 2.06
C LEU A 93 -20.78 -0.11 1.08
N ASN A 94 -21.57 0.89 1.46
CA ASN A 94 -21.81 2.07 0.64
C ASN A 94 -20.52 2.84 0.34
N ILE A 95 -19.66 3.04 1.35
CA ILE A 95 -18.35 3.67 1.15
C ILE A 95 -17.52 2.92 0.11
N PHE A 96 -17.47 1.58 0.18
CA PHE A 96 -16.75 0.77 -0.79
C PHE A 96 -17.39 0.82 -2.18
N THR A 97 -18.71 0.64 -2.27
CA THR A 97 -19.44 0.70 -3.54
C THR A 97 -19.19 2.01 -4.27
N GLU A 98 -19.31 3.14 -3.59
CA GLU A 98 -19.06 4.45 -4.16
C GLU A 98 -17.60 4.67 -4.54
N SER A 99 -16.67 4.10 -3.78
CA SER A 99 -15.24 4.25 -4.04
C SER A 99 -14.77 3.41 -5.22
N TYR A 100 -15.37 2.25 -5.45
CA TYR A 100 -15.03 1.38 -6.58
C TYR A 100 -15.84 1.70 -7.84
N SER A 101 -17.08 2.20 -7.69
CA SER A 101 -17.92 2.58 -8.84
C SER A 101 -17.34 3.80 -9.55
N GLY A 102 -16.92 3.61 -10.79
CA GLY A 102 -16.34 4.68 -11.60
C GLY A 102 -14.87 5.00 -11.29
N ALA A 103 -14.21 4.25 -10.39
CA ALA A 103 -12.79 4.39 -10.18
C ALA A 103 -12.01 3.93 -11.43
N LYS A 104 -11.03 4.73 -11.82
CA LYS A 104 -10.16 4.43 -12.97
C LYS A 104 -9.35 3.16 -12.75
N ASP A 105 -8.86 2.96 -11.55
CA ASP A 105 -7.99 1.85 -11.15
C ASP A 105 -8.08 1.63 -9.62
N LEU A 106 -7.40 0.60 -9.13
CA LEU A 106 -7.37 0.27 -7.70
C LEU A 106 -6.76 1.36 -6.82
N THR A 107 -5.80 2.13 -7.34
CA THR A 107 -5.21 3.27 -6.63
C THR A 107 -6.26 4.32 -6.33
N HIS A 108 -7.08 4.68 -7.33
CA HIS A 108 -8.16 5.67 -7.16
C HIS A 108 -9.24 5.18 -6.20
N ALA A 109 -9.66 3.92 -6.33
CA ALA A 109 -10.62 3.31 -5.42
C ALA A 109 -10.10 3.32 -3.98
N THR A 110 -8.85 2.89 -3.78
CA THR A 110 -8.22 2.83 -2.46
C THR A 110 -8.09 4.21 -1.81
N ARG A 111 -7.63 5.21 -2.55
CA ARG A 111 -7.55 6.60 -2.05
C ARG A 111 -8.93 7.13 -1.67
N SER A 112 -9.96 6.83 -2.47
CA SER A 112 -11.33 7.27 -2.21
C SER A 112 -11.88 6.72 -0.90
N TYR A 113 -11.81 5.39 -0.68
CA TYR A 113 -12.34 4.84 0.57
C TYR A 113 -11.49 5.21 1.79
N LEU A 114 -10.18 5.32 1.65
CA LEU A 114 -9.31 5.79 2.74
C LEU A 114 -9.65 7.24 3.14
N TYR A 115 -9.91 8.10 2.16
CA TYR A 115 -10.34 9.46 2.41
C TYR A 115 -11.70 9.51 3.12
N LYS A 116 -12.67 8.70 2.69
CA LYS A 116 -13.99 8.62 3.33
C LYS A 116 -13.94 8.09 4.75
N LEU A 117 -13.06 7.11 5.03
CA LEU A 117 -12.93 6.51 6.37
C LEU A 117 -12.05 7.34 7.32
N PHE A 118 -11.02 8.01 6.82
CA PHE A 118 -9.98 8.59 7.68
C PHE A 118 -9.63 10.04 7.35
N GLY A 119 -10.22 10.65 6.31
CA GLY A 119 -9.90 12.01 5.88
C GLY A 119 -10.18 13.06 6.95
N GLU A 120 -11.26 12.91 7.71
CA GLU A 120 -11.59 13.80 8.83
C GLU A 120 -10.55 13.80 9.96
N TYR A 121 -9.76 12.71 10.08
CA TYR A 121 -8.66 12.59 11.04
C TYR A 121 -7.33 13.12 10.49
N GLY A 122 -7.33 13.75 9.31
CA GLY A 122 -6.14 14.35 8.70
C GLY A 122 -5.20 13.35 8.03
N LEU A 123 -5.65 12.13 7.70
CA LEU A 123 -4.82 11.13 7.02
C LEU A 123 -4.42 11.62 5.62
N VAL A 124 -3.12 11.66 5.36
CA VAL A 124 -2.55 11.91 4.04
C VAL A 124 -2.19 10.57 3.38
N VAL A 125 -2.62 10.36 2.14
CA VAL A 125 -2.29 9.16 1.36
C VAL A 125 -1.24 9.52 0.31
N ILE A 126 -0.06 8.90 0.42
CA ILE A 126 1.04 9.03 -0.55
C ILE A 126 1.04 7.81 -1.46
N ASP A 127 0.97 8.05 -2.76
CA ASP A 127 1.04 7.01 -3.78
C ASP A 127 2.51 6.72 -4.13
N GLY A 128 2.97 5.49 -3.88
CA GLY A 128 4.35 5.07 -4.17
C GLY A 128 4.70 5.08 -5.67
N ASP A 129 3.70 5.05 -6.56
CA ASP A 129 3.91 5.10 -8.02
C ASP A 129 3.73 6.52 -8.62
N ASP A 130 3.51 7.54 -7.80
CA ASP A 130 3.38 8.91 -8.29
C ASP A 130 4.68 9.39 -8.94
N ILE A 131 4.61 9.74 -10.24
CA ILE A 131 5.78 10.12 -11.03
C ILE A 131 6.44 11.42 -10.54
N LYS A 132 5.66 12.34 -9.96
CA LYS A 132 6.20 13.60 -9.44
C LYS A 132 6.99 13.34 -8.16
N LEU A 133 6.44 12.51 -7.26
CA LEU A 133 7.14 12.10 -6.05
C LEU A 133 8.40 11.29 -6.38
N LYS A 134 8.34 10.38 -7.35
CA LYS A 134 9.53 9.66 -7.83
C LYS A 134 10.59 10.60 -8.37
N GLY A 135 10.20 11.69 -9.03
CA GLY A 135 11.11 12.72 -9.53
C GLY A 135 11.95 13.37 -8.42
N GLU A 136 11.40 13.58 -7.23
CA GLU A 136 12.13 14.11 -6.07
C GLU A 136 13.25 13.17 -5.58
N PHE A 137 13.12 11.88 -5.85
CA PHE A 137 14.14 10.87 -5.53
C PHE A 137 15.18 10.63 -6.64
N ALA A 138 15.11 11.36 -7.76
CA ALA A 138 16.00 11.12 -8.90
C ALA A 138 17.50 11.21 -8.55
N SER A 139 17.90 12.14 -7.68
CA SER A 139 19.29 12.25 -7.20
C SER A 139 19.73 11.03 -6.37
N ILE A 140 18.86 10.51 -5.52
CA ILE A 140 19.10 9.32 -4.70
C ILE A 140 19.18 8.08 -5.58
N MET A 141 18.29 7.96 -6.57
CA MET A 141 18.32 6.84 -7.54
C MET A 141 19.61 6.88 -8.36
N LYS A 142 20.06 8.07 -8.80
CA LYS A 142 21.32 8.23 -9.50
C LYS A 142 22.52 7.82 -8.66
N GLU A 143 22.54 8.22 -7.39
CA GLU A 143 23.59 7.82 -6.44
C GLU A 143 23.66 6.30 -6.28
N GLU A 144 22.49 5.65 -6.13
CA GLU A 144 22.41 4.19 -6.01
C GLU A 144 22.91 3.49 -7.29
N LEU A 145 22.53 3.98 -8.47
CA LEU A 145 22.96 3.42 -9.76
C LEU A 145 24.47 3.50 -9.97
N LEU A 146 25.08 4.63 -9.59
CA LEU A 146 26.49 4.88 -9.85
C LEU A 146 27.41 4.27 -8.78
N ASN A 147 27.01 4.36 -7.51
CA ASN A 147 27.87 4.08 -6.36
C ASN A 147 27.46 2.86 -5.54
N SER A 148 26.30 2.24 -5.82
CA SER A 148 25.79 1.07 -5.07
C SER A 148 25.79 1.30 -3.55
N SER A 149 25.42 2.51 -3.12
CA SER A 149 25.55 2.96 -1.73
C SER A 149 24.74 2.13 -0.74
N THR A 150 23.60 1.59 -1.17
CA THR A 150 22.76 0.70 -0.36
C THR A 150 23.49 -0.61 -0.05
N LYS A 151 24.19 -1.21 -1.01
CA LYS A 151 24.95 -2.46 -0.82
C LYS A 151 25.94 -2.33 0.33
N GLN A 152 26.74 -1.26 0.32
CA GLN A 152 27.72 -1.02 1.37
C GLN A 152 27.08 -0.89 2.75
N LYS A 153 26.11 0.01 2.89
CA LYS A 153 25.43 0.29 4.17
C LYS A 153 24.70 -0.92 4.73
N VAL A 154 24.01 -1.69 3.87
CA VAL A 154 23.32 -2.92 4.30
C VAL A 154 24.34 -3.98 4.74
N SER A 155 25.45 -4.17 4.01
CA SER A 155 26.49 -5.11 4.40
C SER A 155 27.13 -4.76 5.74
N GLU A 156 27.46 -3.49 5.97
CA GLU A 156 27.97 -2.99 7.24
C GLU A 156 26.98 -3.22 8.40
N THR A 157 25.69 -2.99 8.16
CA THR A 157 24.66 -3.22 9.16
C THR A 157 24.53 -4.71 9.49
N ILE A 158 24.49 -5.58 8.48
CA ILE A 158 24.45 -7.03 8.66
C ILE A 158 25.64 -7.53 9.48
N ALA A 159 26.84 -7.03 9.20
CA ALA A 159 28.04 -7.40 9.94
C ALA A 159 27.94 -7.04 11.44
N ARG A 160 27.23 -5.97 11.79
CA ARG A 160 27.01 -5.56 13.19
C ARG A 160 25.93 -6.37 13.91
N TYR A 161 24.96 -6.94 13.18
CA TYR A 161 23.88 -7.72 13.79
C TYR A 161 24.35 -9.00 14.48
N GLY A 162 25.48 -9.57 14.03
CA GLY A 162 26.00 -10.81 14.56
C GLY A 162 25.11 -12.03 14.25
N GLN A 163 25.42 -13.17 14.90
CA GLN A 163 24.71 -14.44 14.64
C GLN A 163 23.37 -14.57 15.40
N ASN A 164 23.05 -13.62 16.29
CA ASN A 164 21.88 -13.72 17.16
C ASN A 164 20.55 -13.37 16.47
N TYR A 165 20.60 -12.80 15.26
CA TYR A 165 19.42 -12.37 14.53
C TYR A 165 19.40 -12.95 13.14
N LYS A 166 18.23 -13.45 12.74
CA LYS A 166 18.01 -13.92 11.37
C LYS A 166 17.92 -12.72 10.42
N ILE A 167 18.88 -12.66 9.50
CA ILE A 167 18.86 -11.64 8.43
C ILE A 167 17.84 -12.02 7.38
N GLN A 168 16.87 -11.16 7.13
CA GLN A 168 15.84 -11.33 6.10
C GLN A 168 16.11 -10.52 4.83
N ALA A 169 16.98 -9.51 4.92
CA ALA A 169 17.33 -8.67 3.79
C ALA A 169 18.47 -9.29 2.96
N ASN A 170 18.24 -9.42 1.65
CA ASN A 170 19.29 -9.81 0.72
C ASN A 170 20.05 -8.56 0.27
N VAL A 171 21.38 -8.56 0.44
CA VAL A 171 22.25 -7.52 -0.10
C VAL A 171 22.22 -7.59 -1.62
N ARG A 172 21.91 -6.48 -2.27
CA ARG A 172 21.88 -6.34 -3.73
C ARG A 172 22.92 -5.31 -4.15
N GLU A 173 23.48 -5.49 -5.33
CA GLU A 173 24.43 -4.51 -5.88
C GLU A 173 23.76 -3.18 -6.15
N ILE A 174 22.60 -3.22 -6.79
CA ILE A 174 21.72 -2.07 -7.03
C ILE A 174 20.37 -2.43 -6.43
N ASN A 175 19.85 -1.57 -5.55
CA ASN A 175 18.57 -1.78 -4.90
C ASN A 175 17.44 -0.99 -5.59
N LEU A 176 17.44 -1.03 -6.93
CA LEU A 176 16.41 -0.43 -7.76
C LEU A 176 15.81 -1.46 -8.71
N PHE A 177 14.57 -1.19 -9.10
CA PHE A 177 13.85 -1.97 -10.09
C PHE A 177 13.38 -1.05 -11.21
N TYR A 178 13.44 -1.57 -12.43
CA TYR A 178 12.77 -0.96 -13.55
C TYR A 178 11.33 -1.45 -13.63
N LEU A 179 10.37 -0.53 -13.64
CA LEU A 179 8.96 -0.84 -13.72
C LEU A 179 8.45 -0.50 -15.12
N GLY A 180 8.07 -1.51 -15.89
CA GLY A 180 7.35 -1.35 -17.14
C GLY A 180 5.83 -1.51 -16.92
N ASN A 181 5.06 -1.40 -18.00
CA ASN A 181 3.60 -1.50 -17.90
C ASN A 181 3.13 -2.83 -17.33
N ASN A 182 3.80 -3.93 -17.69
CA ASN A 182 3.39 -5.29 -17.33
C ASN A 182 4.52 -6.11 -16.68
N PHE A 183 5.61 -5.48 -16.30
CA PHE A 183 6.75 -6.18 -15.71
C PHE A 183 7.48 -5.31 -14.68
N ARG A 184 8.19 -5.99 -13.80
CA ARG A 184 9.11 -5.42 -12.83
C ARG A 184 10.42 -6.19 -12.89
N GLU A 185 11.47 -5.54 -13.34
CA GLU A 185 12.77 -6.16 -13.50
C GLU A 185 13.82 -5.50 -12.60
N ARG A 186 14.73 -6.32 -12.13
CA ARG A 186 15.84 -5.86 -11.31
C ARG A 186 16.88 -5.18 -12.18
N ILE A 187 17.36 -4.02 -11.77
CA ILE A 187 18.51 -3.38 -12.41
C ILE A 187 19.77 -4.08 -11.92
N VAL A 188 20.62 -4.51 -12.85
CA VAL A 188 21.93 -5.15 -12.59
C VAL A 188 23.02 -4.41 -13.35
N LYS A 189 24.25 -4.46 -12.83
CA LYS A 189 25.43 -3.95 -13.52
C LYS A 189 25.97 -5.06 -14.42
N GLU A 190 26.29 -4.75 -15.68
CA GLU A 190 26.99 -5.65 -16.59
C GLU A 190 28.51 -5.56 -16.39
#